data_d2fef70b6357ca80c0c1bcb18483ffda
#
_entry.id   d2fef70b6357ca80c0c1bcb18483ffda
#
_cell.length_a   1.000
_cell.length_b   1.000
_cell.length_c   1.000
_cell.angle_alpha   90.00
_cell.angle_beta   90.00
_cell.angle_gamma   90.00
#
_symmetry.space_group_name_H-M   'P 1'
#
loop_
_entity.id
_entity.type
_entity.pdbx_description
1 polymer ?
#
loop_
_entity_poly.entity_id
_entity_poly.type
_entity_poly.pdbx_seq_one_letter_code
_entity_poly.pdbx_strand_id
1 'polypeptide(L)'
;MAEGIPVICVDADAPRSKRVLYIGTDNFKAGRESLKRMAALVPRGSIAVVTISGQRNLEDRVAGVADALANFPALKLTKILDDQGDARRAFDQVSELVEKREKVDGIICLEATGGSGAAGALHRFSMEGKLPIVAFDGDPETLEWIDRGAITATVTQKPYVMSYYGLKFLDDLHHNAVHQFKDWRTALAPPMPTSVDTGTVVVDKSNLQLYRETLTAHPKPL
;
A
#
# COMPACT_ATOMS: atom_id res chain seq x y z
N MET A 1 -19.71 -16.96 10.96
CA MET A 1 -19.86 -16.53 12.36
C MET A 1 -21.23 -16.83 12.95
N ALA A 2 -22.33 -16.75 12.24
CA ALA A 2 -23.61 -17.28 12.70
C ALA A 2 -23.54 -18.80 12.95
N GLU A 3 -22.77 -19.50 12.14
CA GLU A 3 -22.52 -20.96 12.20
C GLU A 3 -21.36 -21.36 13.13
N GLY A 4 -20.84 -20.45 13.95
CA GLY A 4 -19.68 -20.71 14.82
C GLY A 4 -18.32 -20.77 14.11
N ILE A 5 -18.27 -20.51 12.81
CA ILE A 5 -17.03 -20.53 12.03
C ILE A 5 -16.22 -19.26 12.29
N PRO A 6 -14.95 -19.36 12.77
CA PRO A 6 -14.09 -18.20 12.94
C PRO A 6 -13.71 -17.57 11.61
N VAL A 7 -13.68 -16.24 11.54
CA VAL A 7 -13.29 -15.48 10.34
C VAL A 7 -12.16 -14.54 10.69
N ILE A 8 -11.10 -14.58 9.89
CA ILE A 8 -9.97 -13.64 9.91
C ILE A 8 -10.01 -12.81 8.63
N CYS A 9 -9.83 -11.50 8.75
CA CYS A 9 -9.64 -10.63 7.60
C CYS A 9 -8.15 -10.53 7.28
N VAL A 10 -7.82 -10.67 6.00
CA VAL A 10 -6.44 -10.58 5.48
C VAL A 10 -6.40 -9.46 4.46
N ASP A 11 -5.38 -8.60 4.51
CA ASP A 11 -5.13 -7.45 3.63
C ASP A 11 -6.17 -6.33 3.78
N ALA A 12 -7.43 -6.59 3.53
CA ALA A 12 -8.54 -5.64 3.73
C ALA A 12 -9.36 -5.99 4.97
N ASP A 13 -9.68 -4.99 5.78
CA ASP A 13 -10.37 -5.17 7.06
C ASP A 13 -11.88 -4.94 6.96
N ALA A 14 -12.63 -5.67 7.79
CA ALA A 14 -14.05 -5.48 8.04
C ALA A 14 -14.29 -5.18 9.54
N PRO A 15 -13.90 -4.00 10.06
CA PRO A 15 -13.85 -3.72 11.50
C PRO A 15 -15.23 -3.71 12.17
N ARG A 16 -16.32 -3.54 11.40
CA ARG A 16 -17.71 -3.62 11.92
C ARG A 16 -18.28 -5.03 11.94
N SER A 17 -17.52 -6.03 11.42
CA SER A 17 -17.92 -7.44 11.46
C SER A 17 -17.55 -8.09 12.80
N LYS A 18 -17.92 -9.36 12.96
CA LYS A 18 -17.52 -10.20 14.11
C LYS A 18 -16.20 -10.95 13.86
N ARG A 19 -15.36 -10.49 12.94
CA ARG A 19 -14.06 -11.13 12.69
C ARG A 19 -13.26 -11.28 13.99
N VAL A 20 -12.50 -12.36 14.08
CA VAL A 20 -11.62 -12.63 15.22
C VAL A 20 -10.40 -11.70 15.17
N LEU A 21 -9.79 -11.59 14.00
CA LEU A 21 -8.51 -10.93 13.80
C LEU A 21 -8.48 -10.28 12.41
N TYR A 22 -7.85 -9.13 12.31
CA TYR A 22 -7.33 -8.57 11.06
C TYR A 22 -5.82 -8.76 11.01
N ILE A 23 -5.29 -9.22 9.89
CA ILE A 23 -3.86 -9.26 9.61
C ILE A 23 -3.57 -8.62 8.27
N GLY A 24 -2.75 -7.59 8.26
CA GLY A 24 -2.49 -6.81 7.06
C GLY A 24 -1.50 -5.68 7.32
N THR A 25 -1.51 -4.71 6.43
CA THR A 25 -0.75 -3.46 6.57
C THR A 25 -1.52 -2.47 7.44
N ASP A 26 -0.83 -1.76 8.32
CA ASP A 26 -1.34 -0.51 8.88
C ASP A 26 -1.38 0.55 7.76
N ASN A 27 -2.53 0.64 7.09
CA ASN A 27 -2.68 1.46 5.89
C ASN A 27 -2.50 2.96 6.17
N PHE A 28 -2.87 3.42 7.36
CA PHE A 28 -2.63 4.82 7.75
C PHE A 28 -1.13 5.12 7.88
N LYS A 29 -0.36 4.23 8.53
CA LYS A 29 1.11 4.36 8.59
C LYS A 29 1.76 4.25 7.21
N ALA A 30 1.27 3.35 6.36
CA ALA A 30 1.78 3.18 5.01
C ALA A 30 1.59 4.46 4.16
N GLY A 31 0.42 5.11 4.27
CA GLY A 31 0.20 6.43 3.65
C GLY A 31 1.14 7.51 4.17
N ARG A 32 1.38 7.56 5.48
CA ARG A 32 2.37 8.48 6.08
C ARG A 32 3.77 8.23 5.54
N GLU A 33 4.17 6.95 5.39
CA GLU A 33 5.48 6.59 4.85
C GLU A 33 5.63 7.00 3.39
N SER A 34 4.58 6.82 2.57
CA SER A 34 4.57 7.29 1.17
C SER A 34 4.82 8.79 1.08
N LEU A 35 4.15 9.59 1.93
CA LEU A 35 4.39 11.05 1.95
C LEU A 35 5.78 11.40 2.47
N LYS A 36 6.27 10.76 3.52
CA LYS A 36 7.64 10.98 4.00
C LYS A 36 8.67 10.74 2.90
N ARG A 37 8.50 9.65 2.14
CA ARG A 37 9.38 9.35 1.02
C ARG A 37 9.28 10.42 -0.06
N MET A 38 8.06 10.85 -0.41
CA MET A 38 7.85 11.94 -1.37
C MET A 38 8.46 13.25 -0.89
N ALA A 39 8.32 13.61 0.38
CA ALA A 39 8.87 14.85 0.95
C ALA A 39 10.40 14.90 0.92
N ALA A 40 11.07 13.75 1.01
CA ALA A 40 12.52 13.65 0.83
C ALA A 40 12.97 13.92 -0.61
N LEU A 41 12.08 13.66 -1.59
CA LEU A 41 12.34 13.88 -3.02
C LEU A 41 11.91 15.29 -3.46
N VAL A 42 10.79 15.75 -2.92
CA VAL A 42 10.15 17.04 -3.23
C VAL A 42 9.91 17.77 -1.92
N PRO A 43 10.87 18.60 -1.46
CA PRO A 43 10.75 19.29 -0.17
C PRO A 43 9.69 20.40 -0.15
N ARG A 44 9.22 20.86 -1.32
CA ARG A 44 8.17 21.87 -1.49
C ARG A 44 7.45 21.69 -2.82
N GLY A 45 6.16 21.97 -2.88
CA GLY A 45 5.41 21.93 -4.14
C GLY A 45 4.05 21.28 -4.02
N SER A 46 3.51 20.88 -5.15
CA SER A 46 2.18 20.28 -5.31
C SER A 46 2.31 18.78 -5.57
N ILE A 47 1.53 17.97 -4.87
CA ILE A 47 1.51 16.51 -5.00
C ILE A 47 0.14 16.09 -5.52
N ALA A 48 0.13 15.13 -6.46
CA ALA A 48 -1.05 14.37 -6.83
C ALA A 48 -1.01 12.99 -6.17
N VAL A 49 -2.17 12.47 -5.79
CA VAL A 49 -2.36 11.10 -5.33
C VAL A 49 -3.21 10.34 -6.34
N VAL A 50 -2.78 9.15 -6.74
CA VAL A 50 -3.54 8.17 -7.54
C VAL A 50 -3.98 7.07 -6.59
N THR A 51 -5.28 6.70 -6.62
CA THR A 51 -5.87 5.76 -5.66
C THR A 51 -7.21 5.25 -6.17
N ILE A 52 -7.81 4.27 -5.47
CA ILE A 52 -9.17 3.80 -5.72
C ILE A 52 -10.09 4.36 -4.62
N SER A 53 -11.09 5.13 -5.02
CA SER A 53 -12.08 5.70 -4.10
C SER A 53 -13.04 4.62 -3.56
N GLY A 54 -13.45 4.79 -2.29
CA GLY A 54 -14.43 3.90 -1.66
C GLY A 54 -13.86 2.58 -1.11
N GLN A 55 -12.57 2.30 -1.28
CA GLN A 55 -11.90 1.18 -0.64
C GLN A 55 -11.28 1.62 0.69
N ARG A 56 -11.70 1.01 1.78
CA ARG A 56 -11.32 1.41 3.15
C ARG A 56 -9.81 1.46 3.38
N ASN A 57 -9.08 0.44 2.96
CA ASN A 57 -7.62 0.40 3.10
C ASN A 57 -6.94 1.55 2.36
N LEU A 58 -7.44 1.94 1.19
CA LEU A 58 -6.90 3.05 0.41
C LEU A 58 -7.33 4.41 0.95
N GLU A 59 -8.55 4.53 1.48
CA GLU A 59 -8.99 5.73 2.21
C GLU A 59 -8.10 5.97 3.45
N ASP A 60 -7.75 4.91 4.18
CA ASP A 60 -6.82 4.99 5.31
C ASP A 60 -5.41 5.41 4.86
N ARG A 61 -4.92 4.96 3.67
CA ARG A 61 -3.65 5.45 3.10
C ARG A 61 -3.74 6.93 2.74
N VAL A 62 -4.81 7.38 2.09
CA VAL A 62 -5.03 8.81 1.78
C VAL A 62 -5.07 9.65 3.06
N ALA A 63 -5.77 9.17 4.09
CA ALA A 63 -5.81 9.84 5.39
C ALA A 63 -4.41 9.93 6.03
N GLY A 64 -3.59 8.89 5.89
CA GLY A 64 -2.20 8.89 6.34
C GLY A 64 -1.33 9.90 5.59
N VAL A 65 -1.50 10.02 4.27
CA VAL A 65 -0.85 11.07 3.46
C VAL A 65 -1.26 12.45 3.96
N ALA A 66 -2.55 12.69 4.14
CA ALA A 66 -3.09 13.98 4.59
C ALA A 66 -2.59 14.36 6.00
N ASP A 67 -2.55 13.42 6.93
CA ASP A 67 -2.04 13.63 8.28
C ASP A 67 -0.53 13.99 8.27
N ALA A 68 0.26 13.28 7.48
CA ALA A 68 1.69 13.52 7.40
C ALA A 68 2.04 14.89 6.80
N LEU A 69 1.17 15.50 5.97
CA LEU A 69 1.38 16.84 5.42
C LEU A 69 1.56 17.92 6.48
N ALA A 70 1.00 17.74 7.68
CA ALA A 70 1.20 18.66 8.79
C ALA A 70 2.69 18.84 9.16
N ASN A 71 3.54 17.84 8.89
CA ASN A 71 4.97 17.88 9.13
C ASN A 71 5.76 18.49 7.95
N PHE A 72 5.10 18.74 6.81
CA PHE A 72 5.71 19.25 5.59
C PHE A 72 4.92 20.42 5.01
N PRO A 73 4.86 21.57 5.70
CA PRO A 73 3.95 22.69 5.37
C PRO A 73 4.23 23.34 3.99
N ALA A 74 5.38 23.05 3.39
CA ALA A 74 5.73 23.50 2.05
C ALA A 74 5.18 22.59 0.94
N LEU A 75 4.62 21.42 1.29
CA LEU A 75 3.95 20.49 0.37
C LEU A 75 2.43 20.69 0.43
N LYS A 76 1.77 20.51 -0.70
CA LYS A 76 0.31 20.57 -0.81
C LYS A 76 -0.21 19.39 -1.60
N LEU A 77 -1.17 18.66 -1.06
CA LEU A 77 -1.97 17.70 -1.82
C LEU A 77 -2.99 18.50 -2.63
N THR A 78 -2.81 18.55 -3.95
CA THR A 78 -3.64 19.35 -4.84
C THR A 78 -4.63 18.55 -5.66
N LYS A 79 -4.37 17.25 -5.84
CA LYS A 79 -5.23 16.35 -6.61
C LYS A 79 -5.29 14.96 -6.00
N ILE A 80 -6.47 14.37 -6.07
CA ILE A 80 -6.70 12.94 -5.84
C ILE A 80 -7.36 12.42 -7.11
N LEU A 81 -6.73 11.44 -7.75
CA LEU A 81 -7.14 10.81 -8.99
C LEU A 81 -7.65 9.41 -8.67
N ASP A 82 -8.88 9.12 -9.06
CA ASP A 82 -9.50 7.81 -8.90
C ASP A 82 -9.30 6.98 -10.17
N ASP A 83 -8.32 6.10 -10.16
CA ASP A 83 -8.01 5.22 -11.29
C ASP A 83 -8.86 3.96 -11.33
N GLN A 84 -9.64 3.67 -10.27
CA GLN A 84 -10.50 2.51 -10.13
C GLN A 84 -9.75 1.16 -10.24
N GLY A 85 -8.44 1.15 -9.94
CA GLY A 85 -7.57 -0.03 -10.06
C GLY A 85 -7.23 -0.40 -11.50
N ASP A 86 -7.28 0.55 -12.41
CA ASP A 86 -6.98 0.36 -13.83
C ASP A 86 -5.76 1.19 -14.23
N ALA A 87 -4.65 0.52 -14.56
CA ALA A 87 -3.40 1.16 -14.99
C ALA A 87 -3.61 2.06 -16.23
N ARG A 88 -4.56 1.74 -17.11
CA ARG A 88 -4.86 2.56 -18.27
C ARG A 88 -5.51 3.88 -17.86
N ARG A 89 -6.40 3.86 -16.88
CA ARG A 89 -7.00 5.08 -16.34
C ARG A 89 -5.97 5.94 -15.63
N ALA A 90 -5.09 5.34 -14.81
CA ALA A 90 -3.97 6.04 -14.20
C ALA A 90 -3.09 6.71 -15.27
N PHE A 91 -2.75 5.97 -16.35
CA PHE A 91 -2.01 6.50 -17.49
C PHE A 91 -2.72 7.69 -18.15
N ASP A 92 -4.02 7.57 -18.45
CA ASP A 92 -4.78 8.63 -19.12
C ASP A 92 -4.89 9.88 -18.22
N GLN A 93 -5.14 9.71 -16.92
CA GLN A 93 -5.24 10.82 -15.95
C GLN A 93 -3.89 11.55 -15.77
N VAL A 94 -2.79 10.81 -15.65
CA VAL A 94 -1.46 11.43 -15.54
C VAL A 94 -1.04 12.07 -16.87
N SER A 95 -1.38 11.45 -18.02
CA SER A 95 -1.19 12.10 -19.34
C SER A 95 -1.91 13.43 -19.42
N GLU A 96 -3.14 13.50 -18.93
CA GLU A 96 -3.94 14.75 -18.90
C GLU A 96 -3.26 15.83 -18.04
N LEU A 97 -2.69 15.47 -16.87
CA LEU A 97 -1.92 16.43 -16.05
C LEU A 97 -0.76 17.04 -16.82
N VAL A 98 -0.01 16.20 -17.56
CA VAL A 98 1.14 16.65 -18.36
C VAL A 98 0.70 17.52 -19.54
N GLU A 99 -0.31 17.09 -20.29
CA GLU A 99 -0.84 17.82 -21.46
C GLU A 99 -1.39 19.21 -21.09
N LYS A 100 -2.11 19.29 -19.95
CA LYS A 100 -2.65 20.54 -19.42
C LYS A 100 -1.60 21.39 -18.69
N ARG A 101 -0.37 20.92 -18.59
CA ARG A 101 0.72 21.57 -17.84
C ARG A 101 0.31 21.93 -16.41
N GLU A 102 -0.45 21.03 -15.77
CA GLU A 102 -0.85 21.25 -14.40
C GLU A 102 0.37 21.23 -13.48
N LYS A 103 0.37 22.09 -12.48
CA LYS A 103 1.49 22.17 -11.54
C LYS A 103 1.43 21.02 -10.56
N VAL A 104 2.17 19.95 -10.87
CA VAL A 104 2.40 18.79 -10.02
C VAL A 104 3.89 18.54 -9.95
N ASP A 105 4.45 18.47 -8.75
CA ASP A 105 5.87 18.31 -8.48
C ASP A 105 6.21 16.86 -8.03
N GLY A 106 5.20 16.03 -7.76
CA GLY A 106 5.35 14.61 -7.41
C GLY A 106 4.04 13.86 -7.44
N ILE A 107 4.08 12.57 -7.69
CA ILE A 107 2.92 11.67 -7.74
C ILE A 107 3.10 10.56 -6.70
N ILE A 108 2.10 10.35 -5.86
CA ILE A 108 2.00 9.19 -4.96
C ILE A 108 0.90 8.29 -5.48
N CYS A 109 1.22 7.04 -5.81
CA CYS A 109 0.23 6.03 -6.18
C CYS A 109 0.07 5.08 -4.98
N LEU A 110 -1.16 4.89 -4.51
CA LEU A 110 -1.44 4.19 -3.25
C LEU A 110 -1.91 2.74 -3.43
N GLU A 111 -1.87 2.24 -4.67
CA GLU A 111 -2.21 0.87 -5.02
C GLU A 111 -1.29 0.37 -6.16
N ALA A 112 -1.39 -0.93 -6.51
CA ALA A 112 -0.44 -1.62 -7.37
C ALA A 112 -0.38 -1.07 -8.81
N THR A 113 -1.53 -0.75 -9.41
CA THR A 113 -1.62 -0.44 -10.85
C THR A 113 -1.35 1.03 -11.18
N GLY A 114 -1.60 1.94 -10.24
CA GLY A 114 -1.40 3.37 -10.42
C GLY A 114 0.04 3.77 -10.71
N GLY A 115 1.00 3.05 -10.08
CA GLY A 115 2.43 3.29 -10.29
C GLY A 115 2.88 3.03 -11.72
N SER A 116 2.52 1.88 -12.28
CA SER A 116 2.87 1.51 -13.66
C SER A 116 2.16 2.40 -14.67
N GLY A 117 0.88 2.72 -14.45
CA GLY A 117 0.13 3.65 -15.29
C GLY A 117 0.76 5.04 -15.33
N ALA A 118 1.12 5.61 -14.16
CA ALA A 118 1.78 6.90 -14.05
C ALA A 118 3.16 6.90 -14.73
N ALA A 119 3.97 5.86 -14.51
CA ALA A 119 5.28 5.72 -15.13
C ALA A 119 5.17 5.62 -16.66
N GLY A 120 4.22 4.83 -17.18
CA GLY A 120 3.94 4.74 -18.61
C GLY A 120 3.55 6.09 -19.23
N ALA A 121 2.75 6.90 -18.53
CA ALA A 121 2.41 8.25 -18.98
C ALA A 121 3.65 9.16 -19.04
N LEU A 122 4.48 9.17 -17.99
CA LEU A 122 5.70 9.98 -17.99
C LEU A 122 6.70 9.52 -19.06
N HIS A 123 6.78 8.20 -19.33
CA HIS A 123 7.58 7.66 -20.42
C HIS A 123 7.14 8.21 -21.78
N ARG A 124 5.82 8.20 -22.07
CA ARG A 124 5.26 8.76 -23.31
C ARG A 124 5.67 10.22 -23.56
N PHE A 125 5.78 11.02 -22.50
CA PHE A 125 6.14 12.44 -22.59
C PHE A 125 7.64 12.72 -22.37
N SER A 126 8.49 11.70 -22.29
CA SER A 126 9.93 11.83 -21.99
C SER A 126 10.21 12.60 -20.69
N MET A 127 9.37 12.36 -19.67
CA MET A 127 9.44 12.96 -18.35
C MET A 127 9.92 12.00 -17.26
N GLU A 128 10.38 10.82 -17.62
CA GLU A 128 10.97 9.85 -16.70
C GLU A 128 12.07 10.49 -15.84
N GLY A 129 12.02 10.25 -14.54
CA GLY A 129 12.97 10.83 -13.58
C GLY A 129 12.86 12.33 -13.34
N LYS A 130 12.05 13.07 -14.13
CA LYS A 130 11.83 14.52 -13.93
C LYS A 130 10.69 14.83 -12.96
N LEU A 131 9.70 13.97 -12.89
CA LEU A 131 8.60 14.02 -11.96
C LEU A 131 8.64 12.75 -11.10
N PRO A 132 9.03 12.84 -9.82
CA PRO A 132 9.18 11.66 -8.97
C PRO A 132 7.84 10.98 -8.72
N ILE A 133 7.85 9.64 -8.78
CA ILE A 133 6.73 8.77 -8.42
C ILE A 133 7.13 7.96 -7.18
N VAL A 134 6.28 7.98 -6.15
CA VAL A 134 6.29 7.01 -5.06
C VAL A 134 5.09 6.10 -5.27
N ALA A 135 5.36 4.85 -5.65
CA ALA A 135 4.36 3.84 -5.95
C ALA A 135 4.02 2.98 -4.72
N PHE A 136 3.15 2.02 -4.91
CA PHE A 136 2.79 1.00 -3.93
C PHE A 136 2.94 -0.40 -4.55
N ASP A 137 3.22 -1.38 -3.68
CA ASP A 137 3.44 -2.78 -3.99
C ASP A 137 4.70 -3.07 -4.83
N GLY A 138 5.01 -4.34 -5.00
CA GLY A 138 6.25 -4.81 -5.62
C GLY A 138 6.01 -5.70 -6.82
N ASP A 139 5.03 -5.36 -7.65
CA ASP A 139 4.74 -6.08 -8.88
C ASP A 139 5.93 -6.03 -9.84
N PRO A 140 6.13 -7.05 -10.67
CA PRO A 140 7.25 -7.10 -11.60
C PRO A 140 7.39 -5.85 -12.46
N GLU A 141 6.28 -5.29 -12.94
CA GLU A 141 6.27 -4.08 -13.76
C GLU A 141 6.71 -2.84 -12.96
N THR A 142 6.23 -2.67 -11.73
CA THR A 142 6.66 -1.59 -10.82
C THR A 142 8.16 -1.66 -10.56
N LEU A 143 8.70 -2.87 -10.29
CA LEU A 143 10.12 -3.06 -10.06
C LEU A 143 10.96 -2.80 -11.33
N GLU A 144 10.42 -3.07 -12.52
CA GLU A 144 11.08 -2.75 -13.77
C GLU A 144 11.14 -1.22 -14.00
N TRP A 145 10.06 -0.50 -13.69
CA TRP A 145 10.04 0.96 -13.77
C TRP A 145 10.99 1.63 -12.76
N ILE A 146 11.21 1.02 -11.58
CA ILE A 146 12.24 1.48 -10.63
C ILE A 146 13.63 1.27 -11.25
N ASP A 147 13.88 0.13 -11.86
CA ASP A 147 15.16 -0.18 -12.50
C ASP A 147 15.50 0.81 -13.63
N ARG A 148 14.50 1.17 -14.43
CA ARG A 148 14.60 2.18 -15.48
C ARG A 148 14.68 3.62 -14.94
N GLY A 149 14.35 3.86 -13.66
CA GLY A 149 14.37 5.18 -13.02
C GLY A 149 13.13 6.03 -13.29
N ALA A 150 12.04 5.47 -13.85
CA ALA A 150 10.77 6.16 -14.03
C ALA A 150 9.96 6.23 -12.72
N ILE A 151 9.98 5.16 -11.91
CA ILE A 151 9.49 5.17 -10.53
C ILE A 151 10.67 5.37 -9.60
N THR A 152 10.56 6.32 -8.69
CA THR A 152 11.65 6.67 -7.76
C THR A 152 11.73 5.73 -6.56
N ALA A 153 10.57 5.31 -6.05
CA ALA A 153 10.45 4.34 -4.97
C ALA A 153 9.06 3.72 -4.95
N THR A 154 8.93 2.57 -4.29
CA THR A 154 7.64 1.97 -3.95
C THR A 154 7.59 1.58 -2.48
N VAL A 155 6.39 1.62 -1.90
CA VAL A 155 6.09 1.10 -0.56
C VAL A 155 5.49 -0.29 -0.71
N THR A 156 6.23 -1.33 -0.34
CA THR A 156 5.79 -2.71 -0.52
C THR A 156 5.15 -3.27 0.74
N GLN A 157 4.17 -4.14 0.57
CA GLN A 157 3.51 -4.91 1.61
C GLN A 157 4.12 -6.33 1.73
N LYS A 158 3.60 -7.14 2.65
CA LYS A 158 4.08 -8.50 2.91
C LYS A 158 2.95 -9.53 2.79
N PRO A 159 2.34 -9.72 1.60
CA PRO A 159 1.15 -10.58 1.43
C PRO A 159 1.39 -12.04 1.82
N TYR A 160 2.61 -12.57 1.59
CA TYR A 160 2.97 -13.90 2.07
C TYR A 160 2.87 -14.01 3.60
N VAL A 161 3.41 -13.03 4.33
CA VAL A 161 3.39 -13.00 5.79
C VAL A 161 1.95 -12.90 6.30
N MET A 162 1.11 -12.09 5.65
CA MET A 162 -0.31 -11.97 6.00
C MET A 162 -1.03 -13.31 5.86
N SER A 163 -0.85 -13.99 4.73
CA SER A 163 -1.49 -15.28 4.45
C SER A 163 -0.97 -16.38 5.36
N TYR A 164 0.35 -16.47 5.55
CA TYR A 164 0.98 -17.48 6.40
C TYR A 164 0.47 -17.40 7.84
N TYR A 165 0.55 -16.23 8.46
CA TYR A 165 0.09 -16.07 9.84
C TYR A 165 -1.43 -16.12 9.97
N GLY A 166 -2.18 -15.66 8.95
CA GLY A 166 -3.63 -15.81 8.91
C GLY A 166 -4.05 -17.29 9.00
N LEU A 167 -3.42 -18.15 8.18
CA LEU A 167 -3.63 -19.59 8.23
C LEU A 167 -3.18 -20.20 9.55
N LYS A 168 -2.04 -19.77 10.08
CA LYS A 168 -1.53 -20.27 11.37
C LYS A 168 -2.50 -19.96 12.52
N PHE A 169 -3.07 -18.75 12.56
CA PHE A 169 -4.07 -18.40 13.56
C PHE A 169 -5.36 -19.21 13.41
N LEU A 170 -5.80 -19.49 12.18
CA LEU A 170 -6.97 -20.35 11.95
C LEU A 170 -6.69 -21.80 12.37
N ASP A 171 -5.49 -22.31 12.12
CA ASP A 171 -5.03 -23.63 12.55
C ASP A 171 -5.04 -23.75 14.09
N ASP A 172 -4.49 -22.77 14.79
CA ASP A 172 -4.49 -22.71 16.26
C ASP A 172 -5.92 -22.68 16.84
N LEU A 173 -6.85 -21.98 16.19
CA LEU A 173 -8.27 -21.98 16.56
C LEU A 173 -8.93 -23.34 16.30
N HIS A 174 -8.63 -23.97 15.16
CA HIS A 174 -9.19 -25.26 14.77
C HIS A 174 -8.76 -26.38 15.73
N HIS A 175 -7.51 -26.40 16.11
CA HIS A 175 -6.95 -27.42 17.03
C HIS A 175 -7.14 -27.08 18.52
N ASN A 176 -7.95 -26.06 18.85
CA ASN A 176 -8.19 -25.57 20.21
C ASN A 176 -6.90 -25.20 20.99
N ALA A 177 -5.83 -24.86 20.26
CA ALA A 177 -4.62 -24.31 20.87
C ALA A 177 -4.88 -22.95 21.55
N VAL A 178 -5.97 -22.30 21.16
CA VAL A 178 -6.42 -21.03 21.70
C VAL A 178 -7.89 -21.12 22.09
N HIS A 179 -8.25 -20.65 23.30
CA HIS A 179 -9.64 -20.63 23.75
C HIS A 179 -10.52 -19.83 22.82
N GLN A 180 -11.67 -20.40 22.41
CA GLN A 180 -12.64 -19.75 21.55
C GLN A 180 -13.68 -19.01 22.37
N PHE A 181 -14.03 -17.78 21.93
CA PHE A 181 -15.08 -16.97 22.53
C PHE A 181 -16.29 -16.89 21.59
N LYS A 182 -17.48 -16.82 22.19
CA LYS A 182 -18.71 -16.60 21.43
C LYS A 182 -18.69 -15.27 20.66
N ASP A 183 -18.14 -14.23 21.25
CA ASP A 183 -17.87 -12.94 20.60
C ASP A 183 -16.51 -12.40 21.10
N TRP A 184 -15.53 -12.42 20.23
CA TRP A 184 -14.15 -11.98 20.51
C TRP A 184 -14.06 -10.51 20.91
N ARG A 185 -15.01 -9.66 20.45
CA ARG A 185 -14.98 -8.22 20.73
C ARG A 185 -15.42 -7.88 22.14
N THR A 186 -16.16 -8.77 22.79
CA THR A 186 -16.63 -8.60 24.16
C THR A 186 -15.73 -9.26 25.19
N ALA A 187 -14.73 -10.02 24.74
CA ALA A 187 -13.76 -10.65 25.62
C ALA A 187 -12.81 -9.60 26.21
N LEU A 188 -12.70 -9.52 27.54
CA LEU A 188 -11.83 -8.56 28.22
C LEU A 188 -10.33 -8.82 27.98
N ALA A 189 -9.95 -10.08 27.82
CA ALA A 189 -8.57 -10.52 27.58
C ALA A 189 -8.56 -11.66 26.55
N PRO A 190 -8.82 -11.36 25.26
CA PRO A 190 -8.73 -12.37 24.22
C PRO A 190 -7.28 -12.83 24.07
N PRO A 191 -7.03 -14.14 23.87
CA PRO A 191 -5.68 -14.68 23.71
C PRO A 191 -5.06 -14.34 22.33
N MET A 192 -5.82 -13.74 21.43
CA MET A 192 -5.35 -13.27 20.13
C MET A 192 -5.47 -11.75 20.03
N PRO A 193 -4.56 -11.09 19.29
CA PRO A 193 -4.67 -9.68 19.00
C PRO A 193 -5.89 -9.40 18.11
N THR A 194 -6.44 -8.19 18.19
CA THR A 194 -7.54 -7.77 17.30
C THR A 194 -7.05 -7.39 15.91
N SER A 195 -5.77 -7.02 15.80
CA SER A 195 -5.09 -6.70 14.54
C SER A 195 -3.59 -6.99 14.63
N VAL A 196 -3.01 -7.39 13.50
CA VAL A 196 -1.57 -7.60 13.32
C VAL A 196 -1.12 -6.77 12.12
N ASP A 197 -0.23 -5.81 12.38
CA ASP A 197 0.45 -5.06 11.32
C ASP A 197 1.67 -5.85 10.85
N THR A 198 1.69 -6.23 9.57
CA THR A 198 2.83 -6.96 8.97
C THR A 198 3.96 -6.03 8.54
N GLY A 199 3.73 -4.72 8.61
CA GLY A 199 4.67 -3.68 8.23
C GLY A 199 4.88 -3.55 6.72
N THR A 200 5.60 -2.50 6.34
CA THR A 200 5.95 -2.17 4.95
C THR A 200 7.46 -2.07 4.78
N VAL A 201 7.92 -2.11 3.54
CA VAL A 201 9.32 -1.85 3.16
C VAL A 201 9.33 -0.84 2.02
N VAL A 202 10.18 0.18 2.11
CA VAL A 202 10.41 1.09 0.99
C VAL A 202 11.50 0.49 0.09
N VAL A 203 11.17 0.33 -1.18
CA VAL A 203 12.09 -0.17 -2.21
C VAL A 203 12.38 0.94 -3.20
N ASP A 204 13.65 1.19 -3.44
CA ASP A 204 14.15 2.10 -4.47
C ASP A 204 15.34 1.45 -5.20
N LYS A 205 15.96 2.17 -6.12
CA LYS A 205 17.06 1.62 -6.94
C LYS A 205 18.24 1.11 -6.08
N SER A 206 18.45 1.65 -4.89
CA SER A 206 19.57 1.29 -4.02
C SER A 206 19.43 -0.10 -3.37
N ASN A 207 18.20 -0.57 -3.16
CA ASN A 207 17.92 -1.85 -2.52
C ASN A 207 17.08 -2.82 -3.39
N LEU A 208 16.78 -2.43 -4.64
CA LEU A 208 15.96 -3.20 -5.57
C LEU A 208 16.45 -4.63 -5.77
N GLN A 209 17.76 -4.81 -5.97
CA GLN A 209 18.33 -6.13 -6.20
C GLN A 209 18.16 -7.04 -4.99
N LEU A 210 18.46 -6.53 -3.79
CA LEU A 210 18.25 -7.25 -2.54
C LEU A 210 16.78 -7.63 -2.32
N TYR A 211 15.86 -6.73 -2.68
CA TYR A 211 14.43 -7.00 -2.61
C TYR A 211 14.02 -8.14 -3.57
N ARG A 212 14.48 -8.11 -4.83
CA ARG A 212 14.25 -9.19 -5.81
C ARG A 212 14.76 -10.54 -5.34
N GLU A 213 15.96 -10.58 -4.76
CA GLU A 213 16.55 -11.80 -4.17
C GLU A 213 15.68 -12.34 -3.02
N THR A 214 15.14 -11.46 -2.19
CA THR A 214 14.24 -11.86 -1.10
C THR A 214 12.94 -12.49 -1.61
N LEU A 215 12.37 -11.98 -2.72
CA LEU A 215 11.16 -12.54 -3.34
C LEU A 215 11.39 -13.95 -3.91
N THR A 216 12.60 -14.24 -4.40
CA THR A 216 12.96 -15.53 -4.99
C THR A 216 13.49 -16.55 -3.97
N ALA A 217 13.82 -16.09 -2.77
CA ALA A 217 14.26 -16.96 -1.68
C ALA A 217 13.08 -17.75 -1.09
N HIS A 218 12.62 -18.77 -1.81
CA HIS A 218 11.62 -19.68 -1.26
C HIS A 218 12.26 -20.51 -0.12
N PRO A 219 11.57 -20.67 1.04
CA PRO A 219 11.99 -21.65 2.01
C PRO A 219 12.01 -23.03 1.31
N LYS A 220 13.12 -23.78 1.49
CA LYS A 220 13.16 -25.16 1.01
C LYS A 220 11.98 -25.91 1.64
N PRO A 221 11.23 -26.71 0.88
CA PRO A 221 10.22 -27.57 1.48
C PRO A 221 10.87 -28.44 2.56
N LEU A 222 10.21 -28.50 3.73
CA LEU A 222 10.58 -29.34 4.86
C LEU A 222 10.51 -30.82 4.47
#